data_ee6c7cfb4901e91c62d2836c89f7797a
#
_entry.id   ee6c7cfb4901e91c62d2836c89f7797a
#
_cell.length_a   1.000
_cell.length_b   1.000
_cell.length_c   1.000
_cell.angle_alpha   90.00
_cell.angle_beta   90.00
_cell.angle_gamma   90.00
#
_symmetry.space_group_name_H-M   'P 1'
#
loop_
_entity.id
_entity.type
_entity.pdbx_description
1 polymer ?
#
loop_
_entity_poly.entity_id
_entity_poly.type
_entity_poly.pdbx_seq_one_letter_code
_entity_poly.pdbx_strand_id
1 'polypeptide(L)'
;MASTENRVWVRADGPYGHLNLDYHRYSHVVLIAGGIGITPIIGILKEIFAGKKRRSRIQSVLMVWSVPSEGESGWFMDEMKYLYQISNSSSIKLEIKIHLSRAKEVPPGLFLNSGRPDLDKYLDGATQERAPCFVFVCGPKKLVNSAWDISTKLQRKGKICHFHHETFQF
;
A
#
# COMPACT_ATOMS: atom_id res chain seq x y z
N MET A 1 9.30 -31.45 -31.06
CA MET A 1 9.00 -29.99 -31.25
C MET A 1 9.85 -29.21 -30.29
N ALA A 2 10.89 -28.54 -30.76
CA ALA A 2 11.77 -27.76 -29.90
C ALA A 2 11.07 -26.45 -29.53
N SER A 3 10.94 -26.16 -28.25
CA SER A 3 10.49 -24.87 -27.75
C SER A 3 11.56 -23.83 -28.07
N THR A 4 11.26 -22.90 -28.95
CA THR A 4 12.08 -21.71 -29.18
C THR A 4 12.01 -20.83 -27.91
N GLU A 5 13.03 -20.92 -27.06
CA GLU A 5 13.25 -19.93 -26.02
C GLU A 5 13.54 -18.56 -26.66
N ASN A 6 12.57 -17.66 -26.61
CA ASN A 6 12.80 -16.27 -26.99
C ASN A 6 13.66 -15.60 -25.91
N ARG A 7 14.97 -15.50 -26.16
CA ARG A 7 15.88 -14.72 -25.31
C ARG A 7 15.77 -13.25 -25.67
N VAL A 8 15.34 -12.44 -24.73
CA VAL A 8 15.29 -10.99 -24.83
C VAL A 8 16.44 -10.40 -24.02
N TRP A 9 17.24 -9.55 -24.67
CA TRP A 9 18.26 -8.79 -23.94
C TRP A 9 17.60 -7.62 -23.23
N VAL A 10 17.75 -7.56 -21.92
CA VAL A 10 17.23 -6.46 -21.09
C VAL A 10 18.41 -5.78 -20.42
N ARG A 11 18.50 -4.45 -20.58
CA ARG A 11 19.40 -3.60 -19.79
C ARG A 11 18.62 -3.07 -18.61
N ALA A 12 19.04 -3.41 -17.41
CA ALA A 12 18.47 -2.88 -16.18
C ALA A 12 19.44 -1.88 -15.56
N ASP A 13 19.00 -0.63 -15.42
CA ASP A 13 19.70 0.39 -14.65
C ASP A 13 18.99 0.53 -13.31
N GLY A 14 19.72 0.50 -12.21
CA GLY A 14 19.18 0.61 -10.85
C GLY A 14 19.96 -0.26 -9.85
N PRO A 15 19.52 -0.34 -8.62
CA PRO A 15 18.32 0.29 -8.05
C PRO A 15 18.48 1.79 -7.83
N TYR A 16 17.50 2.57 -8.29
CA TYR A 16 17.44 4.00 -8.03
C TYR A 16 16.57 4.28 -6.82
N GLY A 17 17.09 5.10 -5.90
CA GLY A 17 16.36 5.62 -4.77
C GLY A 17 16.21 4.62 -3.61
N HIS A 18 16.72 5.00 -2.45
CA HIS A 18 16.25 4.44 -1.19
C HIS A 18 15.11 5.35 -0.71
N LEU A 19 13.92 4.78 -0.53
CA LEU A 19 12.87 5.41 0.25
C LEU A 19 13.40 5.57 1.68
N ASN A 20 14.06 6.70 1.96
CA ASN A 20 14.57 6.98 3.29
C ASN A 20 13.41 7.44 4.20
N LEU A 21 12.40 6.56 4.32
CA LEU A 21 11.19 6.82 5.09
C LEU A 21 11.33 6.17 6.47
N ASP A 22 11.37 6.99 7.50
CA ASP A 22 11.43 6.51 8.89
C ASP A 22 10.03 6.21 9.43
N TYR A 23 9.31 5.26 8.79
CA TYR A 23 7.96 4.85 9.22
C TYR A 23 7.97 3.97 10.47
N HIS A 24 9.11 3.43 10.88
CA HIS A 24 9.23 2.57 12.07
C HIS A 24 8.94 3.27 13.40
N ARG A 25 8.95 4.60 13.42
CA ARG A 25 8.64 5.40 14.62
C ARG A 25 7.16 5.70 14.82
N TYR A 26 6.31 5.32 13.85
CA TYR A 26 4.88 5.53 13.91
C TYR A 26 4.16 4.30 14.43
N SER A 27 3.03 4.51 15.12
CA SER A 27 2.19 3.41 15.64
C SER A 27 1.32 2.82 14.55
N HIS A 28 0.87 3.64 13.61
CA HIS A 28 0.01 3.24 12.50
C HIS A 28 0.63 3.64 11.17
N VAL A 29 0.61 2.74 10.20
CA VAL A 29 1.11 2.96 8.84
C VAL A 29 -0.03 2.69 7.88
N VAL A 30 -0.34 3.67 7.03
CA VAL A 30 -1.32 3.55 5.95
C VAL A 30 -0.60 3.66 4.63
N LEU A 31 -0.75 2.63 3.79
CA LEU A 31 -0.11 2.51 2.49
C LEU A 31 -1.21 2.50 1.42
N ILE A 32 -1.24 3.52 0.55
CA ILE A 32 -2.27 3.67 -0.47
C ILE A 32 -1.65 3.59 -1.85
N ALA A 33 -2.12 2.63 -2.66
CA ALA A 33 -1.66 2.41 -4.02
C ALA A 33 -2.75 2.67 -5.07
N GLY A 34 -2.33 3.24 -6.20
CA GLY A 34 -3.14 3.29 -7.42
C GLY A 34 -2.43 2.60 -8.58
N GLY A 35 -3.04 1.54 -9.14
CA GLY A 35 -2.43 0.79 -10.25
C GLY A 35 -1.05 0.25 -9.88
N ILE A 36 -0.05 0.52 -10.73
CA ILE A 36 1.34 0.06 -10.55
C ILE A 36 2.03 0.69 -9.31
N GLY A 37 1.47 1.73 -8.72
CA GLY A 37 1.95 2.32 -7.47
C GLY A 37 2.00 1.35 -6.28
N ILE A 38 1.53 0.13 -6.45
CA ILE A 38 1.67 -0.96 -5.49
C ILE A 38 3.14 -1.41 -5.30
N THR A 39 3.99 -1.25 -6.32
CA THR A 39 5.36 -1.76 -6.34
C THR A 39 6.21 -1.28 -5.15
N PRO A 40 6.36 0.02 -4.87
CA PRO A 40 7.10 0.48 -3.69
C PRO A 40 6.43 0.05 -2.38
N ILE A 41 5.11 -0.06 -2.36
CA ILE A 41 4.36 -0.50 -1.17
C ILE A 41 4.66 -1.96 -0.81
N ILE A 42 4.79 -2.84 -1.80
CA ILE A 42 5.24 -4.23 -1.57
C ILE A 42 6.63 -4.24 -0.94
N GLY A 43 7.54 -3.37 -1.39
CA GLY A 43 8.87 -3.22 -0.81
C GLY A 43 8.81 -2.84 0.68
N ILE A 44 7.98 -1.85 1.03
CA ILE A 44 7.75 -1.43 2.42
C ILE A 44 7.15 -2.57 3.27
N LEU A 45 6.14 -3.26 2.75
CA LEU A 45 5.51 -4.39 3.45
C LEU A 45 6.51 -5.54 3.67
N LYS A 46 7.34 -5.86 2.68
CA LYS A 46 8.40 -6.86 2.82
C LYS A 46 9.43 -6.44 3.88
N GLU A 47 9.81 -5.17 3.95
CA GLU A 47 10.71 -4.68 5.00
C GLU A 47 10.09 -4.80 6.39
N ILE A 48 8.82 -4.46 6.56
CA ILE A 48 8.11 -4.54 7.85
C ILE A 48 7.96 -5.99 8.32
N PHE A 49 7.55 -6.91 7.44
CA PHE A 49 7.12 -8.26 7.84
C PHE A 49 8.15 -9.36 7.57
N ALA A 50 8.98 -9.24 6.53
CA ALA A 50 9.98 -10.23 6.14
C ALA A 50 11.43 -9.75 6.34
N GLY A 51 11.64 -8.47 6.65
CA GLY A 51 12.95 -7.88 6.88
C GLY A 51 13.59 -8.27 8.21
N LYS A 52 14.84 -7.84 8.41
CA LYS A 52 15.51 -7.99 9.71
C LYS A 52 14.74 -7.18 10.77
N LYS A 53 14.50 -7.80 11.95
CA LYS A 53 13.83 -7.13 13.07
C LYS A 53 14.54 -5.81 13.43
N ARG A 54 13.96 -4.69 13.06
CA ARG A 54 14.34 -3.36 13.55
C ARG A 54 13.51 -3.02 14.78
N ARG A 55 14.02 -2.15 15.63
CA ARG A 55 13.17 -1.53 16.67
C ARG A 55 12.07 -0.73 15.95
N SER A 56 10.84 -1.22 16.03
CA SER A 56 9.68 -0.62 15.38
C SER A 56 8.61 -0.35 16.43
N ARG A 57 7.93 0.78 16.29
CA ARG A 57 6.74 1.13 17.08
C ARG A 57 5.45 0.78 16.38
N ILE A 58 5.52 0.21 15.18
CA ILE A 58 4.35 -0.11 14.36
C ILE A 58 3.49 -1.14 15.09
N GLN A 59 2.22 -0.82 15.25
CA GLN A 59 1.19 -1.69 15.82
C GLN A 59 0.25 -2.20 14.73
N SER A 60 -0.04 -1.36 13.72
CA SER A 60 -0.88 -1.74 12.60
C SER A 60 -0.42 -1.14 11.28
N VAL A 61 -0.67 -1.90 10.22
CA VAL A 61 -0.50 -1.50 8.82
C VAL A 61 -1.82 -1.70 8.10
N LEU A 62 -2.33 -0.65 7.47
CA LEU A 62 -3.44 -0.72 6.53
C LEU A 62 -2.91 -0.50 5.12
N MET A 63 -3.10 -1.46 4.23
CA MET A 63 -2.79 -1.35 2.82
C MET A 63 -4.09 -1.25 2.00
N VAL A 64 -4.23 -0.18 1.23
CA VAL A 64 -5.35 0.07 0.33
C VAL A 64 -4.82 0.18 -1.09
N TRP A 65 -5.26 -0.72 -1.97
CA TRP A 65 -4.84 -0.72 -3.37
C TRP A 65 -6.04 -0.61 -4.29
N SER A 66 -6.03 0.36 -5.20
CA SER A 66 -7.07 0.56 -6.18
C SER A 66 -6.57 0.23 -7.59
N VAL A 67 -7.24 -0.69 -8.25
CA VAL A 67 -6.98 -1.10 -9.63
C VAL A 67 -8.28 -1.11 -10.44
N PRO A 68 -8.23 -1.03 -11.78
CA PRO A 68 -9.42 -1.05 -12.62
C PRO A 68 -10.21 -2.36 -12.53
N SER A 69 -9.54 -3.50 -12.59
CA SER A 69 -10.16 -4.82 -12.68
C SER A 69 -9.36 -5.90 -11.94
N GLU A 70 -9.93 -7.11 -11.90
CA GLU A 70 -9.30 -8.27 -11.27
C GLU A 70 -8.02 -8.71 -11.99
N GLY A 71 -7.95 -8.54 -13.32
CA GLY A 71 -6.76 -8.89 -14.10
C GLY A 71 -5.50 -8.18 -13.59
N GLU A 72 -5.60 -6.88 -13.28
CA GLU A 72 -4.46 -6.12 -12.75
C GLU A 72 -4.15 -6.50 -11.28
N SER A 73 -5.17 -6.83 -10.47
CA SER A 73 -4.93 -7.25 -9.10
C SER A 73 -4.23 -8.61 -9.02
N GLY A 74 -4.47 -9.48 -10.00
CA GLY A 74 -3.88 -10.81 -10.11
C GLY A 74 -2.35 -10.80 -10.14
N TRP A 75 -1.73 -9.75 -10.69
CA TRP A 75 -0.26 -9.66 -10.82
C TRP A 75 0.51 -9.72 -9.50
N PHE A 76 -0.11 -9.30 -8.40
CA PHE A 76 0.53 -9.26 -7.08
C PHE A 76 -0.26 -10.02 -6.01
N MET A 77 -1.23 -10.83 -6.41
CA MET A 77 -2.10 -11.54 -5.44
C MET A 77 -1.31 -12.55 -4.60
N ASP A 78 -0.33 -13.22 -5.19
CA ASP A 78 0.48 -14.20 -4.46
C ASP A 78 1.39 -13.52 -3.43
N GLU A 79 1.97 -12.37 -3.77
CA GLU A 79 2.70 -11.53 -2.81
C GLU A 79 1.80 -11.06 -1.67
N MET A 80 0.55 -10.66 -1.96
CA MET A 80 -0.39 -10.24 -0.92
C MET A 80 -0.75 -11.38 0.02
N LYS A 81 -1.00 -12.57 -0.52
CA LYS A 81 -1.26 -13.78 0.28
C LYS A 81 -0.06 -14.14 1.16
N TYR A 82 1.14 -14.13 0.58
CA TYR A 82 2.38 -14.40 1.30
C TYR A 82 2.59 -13.40 2.44
N LEU A 83 2.49 -12.09 2.17
CA LEU A 83 2.65 -11.04 3.17
C LEU A 83 1.60 -11.17 4.29
N TYR A 84 0.36 -11.50 3.94
CA TYR A 84 -0.68 -11.74 4.91
C TYR A 84 -0.38 -12.96 5.79
N GLN A 85 0.12 -14.06 5.20
CA GLN A 85 0.50 -15.27 5.95
C GLN A 85 1.62 -14.98 6.96
N ILE A 86 2.70 -14.32 6.54
CA ILE A 86 3.82 -14.00 7.44
C ILE A 86 3.42 -12.98 8.51
N SER A 87 2.47 -12.08 8.22
CA SER A 87 1.97 -11.10 9.20
C SER A 87 1.26 -11.76 10.37
N ASN A 88 0.65 -12.93 10.19
CA ASN A 88 -0.02 -13.68 11.26
C ASN A 88 0.96 -14.14 12.36
N SER A 89 2.25 -14.23 12.07
CA SER A 89 3.31 -14.54 13.05
C SER A 89 3.93 -13.28 13.67
N SER A 90 3.43 -12.10 13.30
CA SER A 90 3.89 -10.80 13.79
C SER A 90 2.96 -10.26 14.87
N SER A 91 3.49 -9.42 15.75
CA SER A 91 2.67 -8.60 16.65
C SER A 91 2.01 -7.40 15.95
N ILE A 92 2.38 -7.13 14.69
CA ILE A 92 1.86 -6.02 13.88
C ILE A 92 0.63 -6.53 13.12
N LYS A 93 -0.51 -5.86 13.31
CA LYS A 93 -1.73 -6.17 12.56
C LYS A 93 -1.61 -5.69 11.13
N LEU A 94 -1.80 -6.57 10.14
CA LEU A 94 -1.90 -6.21 8.72
C LEU A 94 -3.34 -6.33 8.24
N GLU A 95 -3.84 -5.25 7.64
CA GLU A 95 -5.12 -5.22 6.94
C GLU A 95 -4.89 -4.86 5.47
N ILE A 96 -5.40 -5.69 4.55
CA ILE A 96 -5.27 -5.51 3.10
C ILE A 96 -6.65 -5.26 2.51
N LYS A 97 -6.79 -4.19 1.72
CA LYS A 97 -8.01 -3.82 0.98
C LYS A 97 -7.65 -3.57 -0.48
N ILE A 98 -8.15 -4.41 -1.36
CA ILE A 98 -7.97 -4.26 -2.82
C ILE A 98 -9.31 -3.82 -3.41
N HIS A 99 -9.35 -2.68 -4.06
CA HIS A 99 -10.53 -2.09 -4.65
C HIS A 99 -10.49 -2.22 -6.16
N LEU A 100 -11.46 -2.94 -6.72
CA LEU A 100 -11.69 -3.05 -8.17
C LEU A 100 -12.58 -1.89 -8.61
N SER A 101 -11.98 -0.79 -9.05
CA SER A 101 -12.66 0.50 -9.24
C SER A 101 -13.73 0.52 -10.34
N ARG A 102 -13.71 -0.44 -11.26
CA ARG A 102 -14.70 -0.62 -12.34
C ARG A 102 -15.66 -1.76 -12.09
N ALA A 103 -15.41 -2.62 -11.12
CA ALA A 103 -16.29 -3.73 -10.79
C ALA A 103 -17.48 -3.25 -9.98
N LYS A 104 -18.68 -3.67 -10.38
CA LYS A 104 -19.93 -3.47 -9.60
C LYS A 104 -20.03 -4.49 -8.47
N GLU A 105 -19.59 -5.71 -8.76
CA GLU A 105 -19.58 -6.83 -7.84
C GLU A 105 -18.19 -7.47 -7.86
N VAL A 106 -17.79 -8.05 -6.76
CA VAL A 106 -16.54 -8.79 -6.64
C VAL A 106 -16.84 -10.17 -6.09
N PRO A 107 -16.13 -11.21 -6.56
CA PRO A 107 -16.27 -12.53 -5.95
C PRO A 107 -15.91 -12.45 -4.47
N PRO A 108 -16.53 -13.26 -3.61
CA PRO A 108 -16.16 -13.34 -2.21
C PRO A 108 -14.70 -13.73 -2.10
N GLY A 109 -13.90 -12.88 -1.51
CA GLY A 109 -12.44 -13.07 -1.39
C GLY A 109 -11.88 -12.27 -0.22
N LEU A 110 -10.72 -12.69 0.25
CA LEU A 110 -10.14 -12.21 1.49
C LEU A 110 -9.84 -10.69 1.48
N PHE A 111 -9.56 -10.11 0.30
CA PHE A 111 -9.07 -8.73 0.20
C PHE A 111 -9.90 -7.86 -0.75
N LEU A 112 -10.75 -8.45 -1.61
CA LEU A 112 -11.39 -7.74 -2.72
C LEU A 112 -12.62 -6.94 -2.27
N ASN A 113 -12.74 -5.73 -2.80
CA ASN A 113 -13.85 -4.81 -2.60
C ASN A 113 -14.27 -4.22 -3.95
N SER A 114 -15.57 -3.99 -4.15
CA SER A 114 -16.06 -3.30 -5.34
C SER A 114 -15.91 -1.79 -5.24
N GLY A 115 -15.77 -1.13 -6.39
CA GLY A 115 -15.73 0.32 -6.48
C GLY A 115 -14.43 0.96 -5.99
N ARG A 116 -14.41 2.28 -5.97
CA ARG A 116 -13.27 3.05 -5.48
C ARG A 116 -13.19 3.04 -3.96
N PRO A 117 -11.98 3.08 -3.36
CA PRO A 117 -11.82 3.14 -1.92
C PRO A 117 -12.40 4.43 -1.35
N ASP A 118 -13.11 4.31 -0.24
CA ASP A 118 -13.49 5.43 0.61
C ASP A 118 -12.29 5.81 1.50
N LEU A 119 -11.47 6.74 0.98
CA LEU A 119 -10.25 7.16 1.67
C LEU A 119 -10.54 7.93 2.96
N ASP A 120 -11.64 8.69 3.04
CA ASP A 120 -12.05 9.36 4.28
C ASP A 120 -12.25 8.35 5.39
N LYS A 121 -13.01 7.28 5.14
CA LYS A 121 -13.25 6.22 6.11
C LYS A 121 -11.97 5.50 6.53
N TYR A 122 -11.10 5.15 5.56
CA TYR A 122 -9.86 4.43 5.86
C TYR A 122 -8.88 5.27 6.65
N LEU A 123 -8.66 6.52 6.26
CA LEU A 123 -7.72 7.41 6.93
C LEU A 123 -8.24 7.84 8.30
N ASP A 124 -9.53 8.14 8.43
CA ASP A 124 -10.14 8.49 9.72
C ASP A 124 -10.07 7.31 10.71
N GLY A 125 -10.37 6.10 10.25
CA GLY A 125 -10.29 4.90 11.07
C GLY A 125 -8.87 4.50 11.48
N ALA A 126 -7.86 4.78 10.65
CA ALA A 126 -6.47 4.48 10.94
C ALA A 126 -5.78 5.54 11.81
N THR A 127 -6.31 6.79 11.85
CA THR A 127 -5.74 7.88 12.63
C THR A 127 -6.44 8.02 13.98
N GLN A 128 -5.72 7.75 15.05
CA GLN A 128 -6.20 7.95 16.43
C GLN A 128 -5.67 9.28 17.00
N GLU A 129 -6.39 9.88 17.95
CA GLU A 129 -6.10 11.24 18.45
C GLU A 129 -4.72 11.41 19.10
N ARG A 130 -4.08 10.36 19.58
CA ARG A 130 -2.79 10.44 20.28
C ARG A 130 -1.72 9.52 19.72
N ALA A 131 -2.01 8.78 18.67
CA ALA A 131 -1.06 7.86 18.06
C ALA A 131 -0.61 8.38 16.69
N PRO A 132 0.70 8.59 16.48
CA PRO A 132 1.20 9.11 15.21
C PRO A 132 0.97 8.09 14.09
N CYS A 133 0.35 8.57 13.01
CA CYS A 133 0.08 7.79 11.79
C CYS A 133 0.98 8.27 10.66
N PHE A 134 1.58 7.34 9.94
CA PHE A 134 2.31 7.59 8.70
C PHE A 134 1.45 7.18 7.51
N VAL A 135 1.26 8.08 6.56
CA VAL A 135 0.50 7.83 5.33
C VAL A 135 1.44 7.94 4.14
N PHE A 136 1.58 6.86 3.41
CA PHE A 136 2.33 6.81 2.16
C PHE A 136 1.38 6.54 1.00
N VAL A 137 1.46 7.37 -0.03
CA VAL A 137 0.60 7.25 -1.22
C VAL A 137 1.44 7.17 -2.48
N CYS A 138 1.17 6.16 -3.30
CA CYS A 138 1.82 6.03 -4.60
C CYS A 138 0.80 5.72 -5.69
N GLY A 139 0.70 6.60 -6.70
CA GLY A 139 -0.27 6.43 -7.77
C GLY A 139 -0.60 7.71 -8.54
N PRO A 140 -1.72 7.71 -9.28
CA PRO A 140 -2.15 8.86 -10.07
C PRO A 140 -2.36 10.12 -9.22
N LYS A 141 -2.07 11.28 -9.80
CA LYS A 141 -2.19 12.60 -9.14
C LYS A 141 -3.52 12.83 -8.42
N LYS A 142 -4.65 12.36 -9.01
CA LYS A 142 -5.97 12.48 -8.37
C LYS A 142 -6.06 11.71 -7.05
N LEU A 143 -5.47 10.52 -6.98
CA LEU A 143 -5.43 9.72 -5.76
C LEU A 143 -4.58 10.40 -4.69
N VAL A 144 -3.40 10.86 -5.08
CA VAL A 144 -2.46 11.58 -4.19
C VAL A 144 -3.11 12.83 -3.63
N ASN A 145 -3.73 13.68 -4.48
CA ASN A 145 -4.39 14.91 -4.04
C ASN A 145 -5.55 14.61 -3.07
N SER A 146 -6.38 13.62 -3.39
CA SER A 146 -7.50 13.23 -2.51
C SER A 146 -7.00 12.79 -1.13
N ALA A 147 -5.98 11.95 -1.08
CA ALA A 147 -5.40 11.49 0.19
C ALA A 147 -4.70 12.64 0.96
N TRP A 148 -4.06 13.58 0.27
CA TRP A 148 -3.47 14.78 0.86
C TRP A 148 -4.53 15.66 1.52
N ASP A 149 -5.63 15.97 0.81
CA ASP A 149 -6.70 16.83 1.31
C ASP A 149 -7.34 16.23 2.57
N ILE A 150 -7.59 14.91 2.56
CA ILE A 150 -8.12 14.20 3.72
C ILE A 150 -7.14 14.23 4.89
N SER A 151 -5.86 13.94 4.65
CA SER A 151 -4.83 13.96 5.69
C SER A 151 -4.70 15.35 6.33
N THR A 152 -4.75 16.42 5.51
CA THR A 152 -4.74 17.81 5.98
C THR A 152 -5.97 18.13 6.83
N LYS A 153 -7.16 17.66 6.41
CA LYS A 153 -8.40 17.81 7.19
C LYS A 153 -8.31 17.11 8.54
N LEU A 154 -7.71 15.92 8.59
CA LEU A 154 -7.51 15.17 9.84
C LEU A 154 -6.53 15.87 10.77
N GLN A 155 -5.43 16.43 10.24
CA GLN A 155 -4.48 17.23 11.02
C GLN A 155 -5.17 18.46 11.64
N ARG A 156 -6.04 19.16 10.91
CA ARG A 156 -6.83 20.29 11.43
C ARG A 156 -7.78 19.90 12.57
N LYS A 157 -8.18 18.61 12.63
CA LYS A 157 -8.97 18.03 13.73
C LYS A 157 -8.11 17.55 14.90
N GLY A 158 -6.80 17.85 14.90
CA GLY A 158 -5.87 17.47 15.97
C GLY A 158 -5.30 16.05 15.87
N LYS A 159 -5.55 15.32 14.76
CA LYS A 159 -4.95 14.00 14.54
C LYS A 159 -3.50 14.11 14.06
N ILE A 160 -2.61 13.26 14.54
CA ILE A 160 -1.19 13.27 14.18
C ILE A 160 -1.02 12.38 12.93
N CYS A 161 -0.94 13.02 11.76
CA CYS A 161 -0.80 12.35 10.48
C CYS A 161 0.38 12.95 9.71
N HIS A 162 1.35 12.11 9.34
CA HIS A 162 2.48 12.49 8.49
C HIS A 162 2.30 11.88 7.11
N PHE A 163 2.29 12.72 6.11
CA PHE A 163 2.00 12.34 4.73
C PHE A 163 3.26 12.36 3.87
N HIS A 164 3.46 11.30 3.11
CA HIS A 164 4.46 11.19 2.07
C HIS A 164 3.85 10.62 0.80
N HIS A 165 4.31 11.06 -0.37
CA HIS A 165 3.80 10.53 -1.63
C HIS A 165 4.89 10.40 -2.69
N GLU A 166 4.65 9.47 -3.60
CA GLU A 166 5.37 9.35 -4.85
C GLU A 166 4.40 9.35 -6.03
N THR A 167 4.75 10.05 -7.09
CA THR A 167 3.99 10.07 -8.33
C THR A 167 4.84 9.52 -9.46
N PHE A 168 4.33 8.53 -10.17
CA PHE A 168 4.89 8.17 -11.46
C PHE A 168 4.28 9.10 -12.52
N GLN A 169 5.11 9.94 -13.11
CA GLN A 169 4.77 10.67 -14.34
C GLN A 169 5.31 9.83 -15.49
N PHE A 170 4.40 9.31 -16.31
CA PHE A 170 4.73 8.75 -17.63
C PHE A 170 4.49 9.81 -18.68
#